data_b2f69cbdc7303428a1a09d584250b319
#
_entry.id   b2f69cbdc7303428a1a09d584250b319
#
_cell.length_a   1.000
_cell.length_b   1.000
_cell.length_c   1.000
_cell.angle_alpha   90.00
_cell.angle_beta   90.00
_cell.angle_gamma   90.00
#
_symmetry.space_group_name_H-M   'P 1'
#
loop_
_entity.id
_entity.type
_entity.pdbx_description
1 polymer ?
#
loop_
_entity_poly.entity_id
_entity_poly.type
_entity_poly.pdbx_seq_one_letter_code
_entity_poly.pdbx_strand_id
1 'polypeptide(L)'
;MGSEMCIRDRIKPSVDYRQFRFSKLNTPEFSHVRLLLYWPLFGLGFSYVERFYPVAHYIEMHCALDDLIPFNEWFLIPYLFWFVYLIGAVAYTFFFDVPGFRRMMRFVMITYSVTLIIYFLFPTCQMLRPEVFPRDNALTRFIAGFYVFDTNTNVCPSLHVIGSMAAFFAFWYAPIFSKRGWRIASAVAAFFISISTVFMKQHSILDVAAAIPLCAIGYYFAYVRTPKKSRSAVPDVTR
;
A
#
# COMPACT_ATOMS: atom_id res chain seq x y z
N MET A 1 -12.38 -27.73 -27.98
CA MET A 1 -11.22 -28.09 -27.10
C MET A 1 -10.46 -26.83 -26.78
N GLY A 2 -10.81 -26.20 -25.66
CA GLY A 2 -10.08 -25.03 -25.18
C GLY A 2 -8.79 -25.48 -24.52
N SER A 3 -7.64 -25.07 -25.06
CA SER A 3 -6.35 -25.36 -24.49
C SER A 3 -6.30 -24.80 -23.08
N GLU A 4 -6.27 -25.66 -22.06
CA GLU A 4 -5.87 -25.31 -20.72
C GLU A 4 -4.42 -24.80 -20.81
N MET A 5 -4.28 -23.49 -20.87
CA MET A 5 -2.96 -22.86 -20.80
C MET A 5 -2.38 -23.22 -19.44
N CYS A 6 -1.32 -24.03 -19.45
CA CYS A 6 -0.69 -24.57 -18.27
C CYS A 6 -0.35 -23.42 -17.29
N ILE A 7 -0.55 -23.61 -15.99
CA ILE A 7 -0.24 -22.61 -14.94
C ILE A 7 1.20 -22.11 -15.10
N ARG A 8 2.11 -22.99 -15.54
CA ARG A 8 3.53 -22.68 -15.79
C ARG A 8 3.74 -21.63 -16.89
N ASP A 9 2.81 -21.50 -17.86
CA ASP A 9 2.90 -20.49 -18.92
C ASP A 9 2.35 -19.12 -18.50
N ARG A 10 1.60 -19.06 -17.40
CA ARG A 10 1.05 -17.83 -16.82
C ARG A 10 2.02 -17.11 -15.88
N ILE A 11 3.11 -17.76 -15.45
CA ILE A 11 4.07 -17.22 -14.46
C ILE A 11 5.43 -17.00 -15.14
N LYS A 12 5.43 -16.41 -16.33
CA LYS A 12 6.67 -15.93 -16.95
C LYS A 12 6.85 -14.45 -16.61
N PRO A 13 8.08 -14.02 -16.23
CA PRO A 13 8.34 -12.59 -16.06
C PRO A 13 7.95 -11.81 -17.30
N SER A 14 7.38 -10.61 -17.10
CA SER A 14 6.96 -9.72 -18.20
C SER A 14 8.13 -9.21 -19.03
N VAL A 15 9.34 -9.28 -18.47
CA VAL A 15 10.59 -8.79 -19.06
C VAL A 15 11.70 -9.78 -18.71
N ASP A 16 12.65 -9.98 -19.61
CA ASP A 16 13.86 -10.78 -19.31
C ASP A 16 14.87 -9.92 -18.52
N TYR A 17 14.76 -9.95 -17.19
CA TYR A 17 15.64 -9.18 -16.29
C TYR A 17 17.11 -9.60 -16.34
N ARG A 18 17.47 -10.74 -16.97
CA ARG A 18 18.88 -11.15 -17.18
C ARG A 18 19.59 -10.16 -18.12
N GLN A 19 18.84 -9.50 -18.98
CA GLN A 19 19.35 -8.51 -19.92
C GLN A 19 19.42 -7.10 -19.34
N PHE A 20 19.01 -6.92 -18.07
CA PHE A 20 19.05 -5.63 -17.43
C PHE A 20 20.48 -5.09 -17.33
N ARG A 21 20.63 -3.84 -17.69
CA ARG A 21 21.84 -3.03 -17.49
C ARG A 21 21.41 -1.61 -17.14
N PHE A 22 22.18 -0.91 -16.34
CA PHE A 22 21.86 0.47 -15.96
C PHE A 22 21.69 1.41 -17.17
N SER A 23 22.45 1.19 -18.25
CA SER A 23 22.30 1.92 -19.50
C SER A 23 20.94 1.73 -20.18
N LYS A 24 20.22 0.65 -19.86
CA LYS A 24 18.88 0.35 -20.40
C LYS A 24 17.72 0.90 -19.57
N LEU A 25 17.98 1.59 -18.45
CA LEU A 25 16.93 2.16 -17.59
C LEU A 25 15.95 3.09 -18.31
N ASN A 26 16.38 3.72 -19.41
CA ASN A 26 15.54 4.61 -20.20
C ASN A 26 14.80 3.91 -21.35
N THR A 27 15.03 2.61 -21.55
CA THR A 27 14.31 1.86 -22.58
C THR A 27 12.86 1.58 -22.17
N PRO A 28 11.91 1.42 -23.10
CA PRO A 28 10.53 1.09 -22.80
C PRO A 28 10.40 -0.18 -21.96
N GLU A 29 11.31 -1.14 -22.15
CA GLU A 29 11.35 -2.44 -21.47
C GLU A 29 11.67 -2.28 -19.97
N PHE A 30 12.70 -1.50 -19.60
CA PHE A 30 13.18 -1.39 -18.23
C PHE A 30 12.83 -0.07 -17.51
N SER A 31 12.18 0.87 -18.20
CA SER A 31 11.86 2.19 -17.62
C SER A 31 10.98 2.13 -16.35
N HIS A 32 10.26 1.02 -16.11
CA HIS A 32 9.50 0.81 -14.89
C HIS A 32 10.38 0.63 -13.65
N VAL A 33 11.62 0.13 -13.81
CA VAL A 33 12.58 -0.08 -12.71
C VAL A 33 12.84 1.24 -11.96
N ARG A 34 12.85 2.38 -12.67
CA ARG A 34 13.05 3.70 -12.05
C ARG A 34 11.99 4.06 -11.02
N LEU A 35 10.78 3.51 -11.16
CA LEU A 35 9.70 3.78 -10.21
C LEU A 35 9.99 3.22 -8.82
N LEU A 36 10.87 2.21 -8.72
CA LEU A 36 11.31 1.69 -7.42
C LEU A 36 12.09 2.72 -6.60
N LEU A 37 12.72 3.71 -7.25
CA LEU A 37 13.44 4.79 -6.56
C LEU A 37 12.50 5.66 -5.71
N TYR A 38 11.20 5.62 -5.99
CA TYR A 38 10.23 6.33 -5.17
C TYR A 38 10.22 5.85 -3.71
N TRP A 39 10.37 4.55 -3.45
CA TRP A 39 10.33 3.99 -2.11
C TRP A 39 11.43 4.54 -1.19
N PRO A 40 12.72 4.51 -1.54
CA PRO A 40 13.74 5.14 -0.70
C PRO A 40 13.58 6.66 -0.60
N LEU A 41 13.15 7.35 -1.66
CA LEU A 41 12.89 8.79 -1.60
C LEU A 41 11.73 9.12 -0.64
N PHE A 42 10.63 8.40 -0.74
CA PHE A 42 9.52 8.53 0.21
C PHE A 42 9.95 8.19 1.63
N GLY A 43 10.69 7.10 1.82
CA GLY A 43 11.19 6.68 3.13
C GLY A 43 12.09 7.73 3.79
N LEU A 44 12.96 8.38 3.03
CA LEU A 44 13.78 9.50 3.52
C LEU A 44 12.92 10.70 3.90
N GLY A 45 11.95 11.07 3.05
CA GLY A 45 11.03 12.18 3.34
C GLY A 45 10.17 11.90 4.57
N PHE A 46 9.62 10.70 4.68
CA PHE A 46 8.84 10.27 5.84
C PHE A 46 9.68 10.26 7.12
N SER A 47 10.88 9.69 7.08
CA SER A 47 11.80 9.67 8.23
C SER A 47 12.19 11.07 8.66
N TYR A 48 12.35 11.99 7.71
CA TYR A 48 12.63 13.40 8.03
C TYR A 48 11.47 14.04 8.76
N VAL A 49 10.24 13.91 8.25
CA VAL A 49 9.04 14.49 8.88
C VAL A 49 8.78 13.87 10.25
N GLU A 50 9.02 12.57 10.39
CA GLU A 50 8.73 11.81 11.61
C GLU A 50 9.74 12.07 12.73
N ARG A 51 11.02 12.26 12.41
CA ARG A 51 12.10 12.25 13.40
C ARG A 51 12.89 13.55 13.53
N PHE A 52 12.88 14.38 12.50
CA PHE A 52 13.76 15.55 12.42
C PHE A 52 13.01 16.86 12.21
N TYR A 53 11.79 16.82 11.70
CA TYR A 53 11.01 18.03 11.50
C TYR A 53 10.49 18.56 12.84
N PRO A 54 10.84 19.82 13.21
CA PRO A 54 10.43 20.38 14.48
C PRO A 54 8.94 20.73 14.44
N VAL A 55 8.14 20.02 15.24
CA VAL A 55 6.70 20.27 15.38
C VAL A 55 6.42 20.93 16.72
N ALA A 56 5.88 22.15 16.67
CA ALA A 56 5.52 22.89 17.89
C ALA A 56 4.22 22.37 18.52
N HIS A 57 3.28 21.92 17.69
CA HIS A 57 1.99 21.41 18.15
C HIS A 57 1.45 20.38 17.15
N TYR A 58 0.99 19.25 17.68
CA TYR A 58 0.30 18.21 16.91
C TYR A 58 -1.20 18.37 17.04
N ILE A 59 -1.92 18.12 15.93
CA ILE A 59 -3.36 18.02 15.93
C ILE A 59 -3.73 16.61 16.39
N GLU A 60 -4.44 16.49 17.51
CA GLU A 60 -4.86 15.19 18.03
C GLU A 60 -6.01 14.61 17.20
N MET A 61 -5.80 13.38 16.73
CA MET A 61 -6.79 12.62 15.96
C MET A 61 -7.55 11.69 16.92
N HIS A 62 -8.75 12.12 17.30
CA HIS A 62 -9.63 11.40 18.20
C HIS A 62 -11.10 11.70 17.88
N CYS A 63 -11.96 10.70 18.03
CA CYS A 63 -13.41 10.87 18.03
C CYS A 63 -14.09 9.88 18.99
N ALA A 64 -15.33 10.15 19.38
CA ALA A 64 -16.07 9.31 20.32
C ALA A 64 -16.20 7.82 19.93
N LEU A 65 -16.08 7.50 18.63
CA LEU A 65 -16.08 6.11 18.17
C LEU A 65 -14.79 5.37 18.54
N ASP A 66 -13.67 6.08 18.67
CA ASP A 66 -12.39 5.48 19.06
C ASP A 66 -12.44 4.93 20.49
N ASP A 67 -13.23 5.55 21.36
CA ASP A 67 -13.40 5.13 22.75
C ASP A 67 -14.24 3.85 22.88
N LEU A 68 -15.13 3.60 21.91
CA LEU A 68 -15.97 2.40 21.87
C LEU A 68 -15.22 1.16 21.36
N ILE A 69 -14.08 1.33 20.69
CA ILE A 69 -13.29 0.23 20.13
C ILE A 69 -12.24 -0.20 21.14
N PRO A 70 -12.32 -1.42 21.71
CA PRO A 70 -11.32 -1.88 22.66
C PRO A 70 -9.98 -2.19 21.95
N PHE A 71 -8.88 -2.05 22.69
CA PHE A 71 -7.59 -2.60 22.26
C PHE A 71 -7.68 -4.12 22.17
N ASN A 72 -7.12 -4.68 21.09
CA ASN A 72 -7.07 -6.13 20.89
C ASN A 72 -5.77 -6.55 20.21
N GLU A 73 -4.89 -7.25 20.94
CA GLU A 73 -3.59 -7.68 20.51
C GLU A 73 -3.58 -8.66 19.32
N TRP A 74 -4.68 -9.40 19.10
CA TRP A 74 -4.77 -10.34 17.95
C TRP A 74 -4.76 -9.62 16.60
N PHE A 75 -5.12 -8.36 16.57
CA PHE A 75 -5.04 -7.54 15.37
C PHE A 75 -3.58 -7.18 14.97
N LEU A 76 -2.59 -7.52 15.79
CA LEU A 76 -1.18 -7.49 15.38
C LEU A 76 -0.93 -8.35 14.13
N ILE A 77 -1.63 -9.50 14.00
CA ILE A 77 -1.44 -10.42 12.88
C ILE A 77 -1.80 -9.76 11.54
N PRO A 78 -3.02 -9.27 11.32
CA PRO A 78 -3.35 -8.56 10.08
C PRO A 78 -2.57 -7.25 9.94
N TYR A 79 -2.21 -6.57 11.03
CA TYR A 79 -1.37 -5.39 10.99
C TYR A 79 0.01 -5.67 10.37
N LEU A 80 0.71 -6.68 10.86
CA LEU A 80 2.02 -7.08 10.31
C LEU A 80 1.89 -7.69 8.91
N PHE A 81 0.75 -8.33 8.61
CA PHE A 81 0.51 -8.87 7.27
C PHE A 81 0.50 -7.77 6.19
N TRP A 82 0.25 -6.52 6.55
CA TRP A 82 0.36 -5.37 5.65
C TRP A 82 1.69 -5.32 4.90
N PHE A 83 2.80 -5.56 5.58
CA PHE A 83 4.12 -5.56 4.95
C PHE A 83 4.23 -6.65 3.86
N VAL A 84 3.79 -7.86 4.18
CA VAL A 84 3.79 -8.99 3.24
C VAL A 84 2.86 -8.71 2.06
N TYR A 85 1.70 -8.15 2.33
CA TYR A 85 0.67 -7.85 1.35
C TYR A 85 1.13 -6.78 0.36
N LEU A 86 1.71 -5.68 0.85
CA LEU A 86 2.21 -4.59 0.02
C LEU A 86 3.46 -5.01 -0.77
N ILE A 87 4.44 -5.61 -0.11
CA ILE A 87 5.67 -6.09 -0.77
C ILE A 87 5.33 -7.16 -1.81
N GLY A 88 4.43 -8.09 -1.49
CA GLY A 88 3.95 -9.11 -2.42
C GLY A 88 3.29 -8.52 -3.65
N ALA A 89 2.46 -7.47 -3.50
CA ALA A 89 1.83 -6.78 -4.61
C ALA A 89 2.86 -6.04 -5.48
N VAL A 90 3.82 -5.34 -4.85
CA VAL A 90 4.93 -4.68 -5.56
C VAL A 90 5.75 -5.70 -6.33
N ALA A 91 6.20 -6.78 -5.68
CA ALA A 91 7.04 -7.80 -6.29
C ALA A 91 6.31 -8.52 -7.44
N TYR A 92 5.07 -8.96 -7.19
CA TYR A 92 4.29 -9.62 -8.22
C TYR A 92 4.10 -8.73 -9.45
N THR A 93 3.65 -7.51 -9.27
CA THR A 93 3.39 -6.61 -10.39
C THR A 93 4.67 -6.19 -11.09
N PHE A 94 5.74 -5.98 -10.37
CA PHE A 94 7.05 -5.64 -10.92
C PHE A 94 7.58 -6.72 -11.87
N PHE A 95 7.55 -7.97 -11.44
CA PHE A 95 8.10 -9.07 -12.23
C PHE A 95 7.13 -9.61 -13.29
N PHE A 96 5.83 -9.67 -12.99
CA PHE A 96 4.87 -10.44 -13.78
C PHE A 96 3.76 -9.60 -14.43
N ASP A 97 3.55 -8.33 -14.01
CA ASP A 97 2.56 -7.42 -14.60
C ASP A 97 3.08 -5.97 -14.62
N VAL A 98 4.04 -5.70 -15.50
CA VAL A 98 4.63 -4.34 -15.62
C VAL A 98 3.58 -3.25 -15.87
N PRO A 99 2.53 -3.43 -16.69
CA PRO A 99 1.46 -2.44 -16.77
C PRO A 99 0.71 -2.22 -15.46
N GLY A 100 0.45 -3.30 -14.70
CA GLY A 100 -0.13 -3.25 -13.36
C GLY A 100 0.79 -2.53 -12.38
N PHE A 101 2.09 -2.83 -12.42
CA PHE A 101 3.10 -2.15 -11.61
C PHE A 101 3.11 -0.62 -11.85
N ARG A 102 3.06 -0.19 -13.11
CA ARG A 102 3.01 1.25 -13.43
C ARG A 102 1.74 1.93 -12.88
N ARG A 103 0.59 1.24 -12.92
CA ARG A 103 -0.66 1.75 -12.33
C ARG A 103 -0.57 1.82 -10.81
N MET A 104 -0.11 0.73 -10.17
CA MET A 104 0.09 0.67 -8.72
C MET A 104 1.06 1.76 -8.25
N MET A 105 2.22 1.89 -8.89
CA MET A 105 3.19 2.92 -8.51
C MET A 105 2.66 4.33 -8.72
N ARG A 106 1.86 4.59 -9.77
CA ARG A 106 1.20 5.89 -9.95
C ARG A 106 0.23 6.19 -8.81
N PHE A 107 -0.58 5.19 -8.41
CA PHE A 107 -1.46 5.32 -7.25
C PHE A 107 -0.66 5.66 -5.99
N VAL A 108 0.38 4.87 -5.69
CA VAL A 108 1.26 5.07 -4.53
C VAL A 108 1.92 6.45 -4.58
N MET A 109 2.53 6.82 -5.71
CA MET A 109 3.21 8.11 -5.84
C MET A 109 2.27 9.29 -5.60
N ILE A 110 1.04 9.26 -6.10
CA ILE A 110 0.06 10.32 -5.87
C ILE A 110 -0.35 10.34 -4.39
N THR A 111 -0.83 9.23 -3.87
CA THR A 111 -1.43 9.19 -2.53
C THR A 111 -0.40 9.38 -1.43
N TYR A 112 0.75 8.71 -1.51
CA TYR A 112 1.82 8.82 -0.51
C TYR A 112 2.48 10.21 -0.52
N SER A 113 2.69 10.83 -1.70
CA SER A 113 3.23 12.18 -1.75
C SER A 113 2.26 13.21 -1.17
N VAL A 114 0.96 13.08 -1.47
CA VAL A 114 -0.06 13.96 -0.86
C VAL A 114 -0.12 13.74 0.65
N THR A 115 -0.07 12.50 1.12
CA THR A 115 -0.03 12.19 2.56
C THR A 115 1.20 12.81 3.22
N LEU A 116 2.38 12.71 2.61
CA LEU A 116 3.60 13.30 3.15
C LEU A 116 3.51 14.84 3.23
N ILE A 117 2.91 15.47 2.23
CA ILE A 117 2.64 16.92 2.24
C ILE A 117 1.66 17.28 3.39
N ILE A 118 0.63 16.46 3.60
CA ILE A 118 -0.32 16.65 4.70
C ILE A 118 0.40 16.54 6.05
N TYR A 119 1.24 15.53 6.25
CA TYR A 119 2.02 15.35 7.47
C TYR A 119 2.95 16.52 7.75
N PHE A 120 3.54 17.09 6.70
CA PHE A 120 4.41 18.26 6.83
C PHE A 120 3.62 19.53 7.19
N LEU A 121 2.45 19.76 6.58
CA LEU A 121 1.65 20.97 6.78
C LEU A 121 0.72 20.90 7.99
N PHE A 122 0.23 19.71 8.30
CA PHE A 122 -0.76 19.44 9.35
C PHE A 122 -0.30 18.22 10.17
N PRO A 123 0.76 18.38 10.98
CA PRO A 123 1.26 17.26 11.79
C PRO A 123 0.19 16.78 12.78
N THR A 124 -0.10 15.50 12.76
CA THR A 124 -1.14 14.87 13.55
C THR A 124 -0.55 13.87 14.55
N CYS A 125 -1.23 13.63 15.66
CA CYS A 125 -0.90 12.56 16.58
C CYS A 125 -2.17 11.86 17.06
N GLN A 126 -2.01 10.71 17.69
CA GLN A 126 -3.08 10.03 18.43
C GLN A 126 -2.59 9.64 19.83
N MET A 127 -3.49 9.69 20.81
CA MET A 127 -3.22 9.35 22.21
C MET A 127 -4.06 8.15 22.67
N LEU A 128 -4.35 7.23 21.75
CA LEU A 128 -5.28 6.10 21.94
C LEU A 128 -4.61 4.86 22.56
N ARG A 129 -3.27 4.82 22.57
CA ARG A 129 -2.51 3.66 23.06
C ARG A 129 -2.76 3.43 24.54
N PRO A 130 -3.01 2.17 24.98
CA PRO A 130 -3.22 1.89 26.38
C PRO A 130 -1.93 2.12 27.17
N GLU A 131 -2.00 2.81 28.31
CA GLU A 131 -0.88 2.96 29.26
C GLU A 131 -0.50 1.61 29.86
N VAL A 132 -1.51 0.76 30.15
CA VAL A 132 -1.33 -0.58 30.66
C VAL A 132 -2.12 -1.55 29.76
N PHE A 133 -1.44 -2.56 29.24
CA PHE A 133 -2.11 -3.57 28.41
C PHE A 133 -3.09 -4.40 29.22
N PRO A 134 -4.29 -4.71 28.70
CA PRO A 134 -5.30 -5.51 29.40
C PRO A 134 -4.83 -6.93 29.74
N ARG A 135 -3.83 -7.44 29.03
CA ARG A 135 -3.25 -8.79 29.21
C ARG A 135 -1.73 -8.72 29.05
N ASP A 136 -1.00 -9.53 29.83
CA ASP A 136 0.44 -9.75 29.63
C ASP A 136 0.67 -11.06 28.91
N ASN A 137 1.05 -10.98 27.63
CA ASN A 137 1.37 -12.12 26.79
C ASN A 137 2.44 -11.75 25.74
N ALA A 138 2.88 -12.73 24.94
CA ALA A 138 3.91 -12.51 23.93
C ALA A 138 3.54 -11.45 22.88
N LEU A 139 2.25 -11.35 22.51
CA LEU A 139 1.79 -10.35 21.54
C LEU A 139 1.83 -8.95 22.12
N THR A 140 1.35 -8.74 23.34
CA THR A 140 1.36 -7.41 23.99
C THR A 140 2.78 -6.93 24.26
N ARG A 141 3.71 -7.82 24.66
CA ARG A 141 5.14 -7.49 24.80
C ARG A 141 5.76 -7.09 23.48
N PHE A 142 5.43 -7.79 22.39
CA PHE A 142 5.88 -7.41 21.05
C PHE A 142 5.33 -6.04 20.65
N ILE A 143 4.01 -5.79 20.88
CA ILE A 143 3.36 -4.51 20.58
C ILE A 143 4.00 -3.36 21.35
N ALA A 144 4.35 -3.56 22.62
CA ALA A 144 5.04 -2.54 23.41
C ALA A 144 6.36 -2.09 22.77
N GLY A 145 7.17 -3.05 22.33
CA GLY A 145 8.39 -2.76 21.57
C GLY A 145 8.12 -2.11 20.20
N PHE A 146 7.08 -2.58 19.53
CA PHE A 146 6.68 -2.06 18.22
C PHE A 146 6.19 -0.60 18.30
N TYR A 147 5.49 -0.20 19.36
CA TYR A 147 5.04 1.18 19.58
C TYR A 147 6.20 2.18 19.72
N VAL A 148 7.38 1.73 20.11
CA VAL A 148 8.59 2.58 20.14
C VAL A 148 9.12 2.82 18.73
N PHE A 149 8.98 1.82 17.85
CA PHE A 149 9.43 1.91 16.46
C PHE A 149 8.43 2.68 15.58
N ASP A 150 7.15 2.31 15.66
CA ASP A 150 6.05 2.92 14.92
C ASP A 150 5.37 3.94 15.85
N THR A 151 5.74 5.20 15.69
CA THR A 151 5.34 6.29 16.58
C THR A 151 3.84 6.57 16.52
N ASN A 152 3.34 7.44 17.39
CA ASN A 152 1.95 7.88 17.40
C ASN A 152 1.74 9.22 16.71
N THR A 153 2.70 9.65 15.91
CA THR A 153 2.68 10.93 15.19
C THR A 153 2.50 10.73 13.69
N ASN A 154 2.10 11.79 12.99
CA ASN A 154 1.86 11.78 11.54
C ASN A 154 0.94 10.63 11.09
N VAL A 155 -0.22 10.52 11.74
CA VAL A 155 -1.13 9.38 11.61
C VAL A 155 -2.23 9.58 10.57
N CYS A 156 -2.62 10.82 10.25
CA CYS A 156 -3.74 11.14 9.36
C CYS A 156 -3.30 11.79 8.04
N PRO A 157 -3.64 11.20 6.88
CA PRO A 157 -4.36 9.96 6.60
C PRO A 157 -3.52 8.69 6.81
N SER A 158 -4.16 7.54 7.10
CA SER A 158 -3.45 6.29 7.36
C SER A 158 -2.76 5.71 6.12
N LEU A 159 -1.43 5.59 6.17
CA LEU A 159 -0.63 4.93 5.13
C LEU A 159 -0.90 3.42 5.05
N HIS A 160 -1.30 2.79 6.16
CA HIS A 160 -1.70 1.38 6.17
C HIS A 160 -2.94 1.14 5.31
N VAL A 161 -3.94 2.01 5.44
CA VAL A 161 -5.16 1.95 4.61
C VAL A 161 -4.81 2.19 3.14
N ILE A 162 -4.06 3.25 2.85
CA ILE A 162 -3.68 3.61 1.48
C ILE A 162 -2.84 2.51 0.83
N GLY A 163 -1.85 1.95 1.54
CA GLY A 163 -1.02 0.85 1.05
C GLY A 163 -1.81 -0.43 0.83
N SER A 164 -2.79 -0.72 1.70
CA SER A 164 -3.70 -1.86 1.53
C SER A 164 -4.56 -1.71 0.28
N MET A 165 -5.06 -0.52 0.01
CA MET A 165 -5.82 -0.23 -1.21
C MET A 165 -4.95 -0.29 -2.47
N ALA A 166 -3.68 0.13 -2.39
CA ALA A 166 -2.74 -0.02 -3.50
C ALA A 166 -2.53 -1.50 -3.87
N ALA A 167 -2.29 -2.36 -2.87
CA ALA A 167 -2.14 -3.80 -3.07
C ALA A 167 -3.45 -4.46 -3.54
N PHE A 168 -4.58 -4.07 -2.95
CA PHE A 168 -5.92 -4.54 -3.37
C PHE A 168 -6.17 -4.25 -4.85
N PHE A 169 -5.98 -3.01 -5.31
CA PHE A 169 -6.19 -2.66 -6.72
C PHE A 169 -5.19 -3.39 -7.62
N ALA A 170 -3.94 -3.57 -7.20
CA ALA A 170 -2.95 -4.31 -7.96
C ALA A 170 -3.41 -5.76 -8.20
N PHE A 171 -3.86 -6.47 -7.17
CA PHE A 171 -4.35 -7.85 -7.30
C PHE A 171 -5.70 -7.93 -8.00
N TRP A 172 -6.61 -6.98 -7.76
CA TRP A 172 -7.92 -6.95 -8.40
C TRP A 172 -7.83 -6.92 -9.94
N TYR A 173 -6.86 -6.16 -10.47
CA TYR A 173 -6.66 -6.01 -11.91
C TYR A 173 -5.63 -6.97 -12.49
N ALA A 174 -4.95 -7.76 -11.68
CA ALA A 174 -3.96 -8.72 -12.15
C ALA A 174 -4.62 -9.96 -12.76
N PRO A 175 -4.23 -10.37 -13.99
CA PRO A 175 -4.89 -11.47 -14.70
C PRO A 175 -4.89 -12.80 -13.95
N ILE A 176 -3.80 -13.13 -13.23
CA ILE A 176 -3.68 -14.39 -12.50
C ILE A 176 -4.65 -14.46 -11.31
N PHE A 177 -5.01 -13.32 -10.72
CA PHE A 177 -5.94 -13.20 -9.59
C PHE A 177 -7.38 -12.89 -10.03
N SER A 178 -7.74 -13.11 -11.31
CA SER A 178 -9.07 -12.83 -11.87
C SER A 178 -10.20 -13.66 -11.29
N LYS A 179 -9.92 -14.82 -10.68
CA LYS A 179 -10.92 -15.67 -10.03
C LYS A 179 -11.55 -14.94 -8.85
N ARG A 180 -12.89 -15.07 -8.71
CA ARG A 180 -13.68 -14.41 -7.65
C ARG A 180 -13.11 -14.63 -6.24
N GLY A 181 -12.67 -15.86 -5.94
CA GLY A 181 -12.08 -16.20 -4.64
C GLY A 181 -10.85 -15.35 -4.29
N TRP A 182 -9.94 -15.14 -5.25
CA TRP A 182 -8.75 -14.30 -5.04
C TRP A 182 -9.10 -12.82 -4.83
N ARG A 183 -10.09 -12.32 -5.57
CA ARG A 183 -10.56 -10.94 -5.40
C ARG A 183 -11.18 -10.72 -4.03
N ILE A 184 -12.00 -11.68 -3.58
CA ILE A 184 -12.58 -11.65 -2.22
C ILE A 184 -11.48 -11.74 -1.17
N ALA A 185 -10.54 -12.67 -1.28
CA ALA A 185 -9.43 -12.80 -0.34
C ALA A 185 -8.61 -11.52 -0.24
N SER A 186 -8.32 -10.88 -1.38
CA SER A 186 -7.60 -9.60 -1.41
C SER A 186 -8.40 -8.46 -0.75
N ALA A 187 -9.71 -8.38 -0.98
CA ALA A 187 -10.58 -7.40 -0.34
C ALA A 187 -10.66 -7.62 1.19
N VAL A 188 -10.79 -8.88 1.62
CA VAL A 188 -10.81 -9.27 3.03
C VAL A 188 -9.49 -8.92 3.70
N ALA A 189 -8.35 -9.19 3.04
CA ALA A 189 -7.03 -8.81 3.54
C ALA A 189 -6.93 -7.29 3.75
N ALA A 190 -7.26 -6.49 2.73
CA ALA A 190 -7.23 -5.03 2.83
C ALA A 190 -8.16 -4.51 3.94
N PHE A 191 -9.35 -5.09 4.09
CA PHE A 191 -10.28 -4.73 5.17
C PHE A 191 -9.70 -5.04 6.55
N PHE A 192 -9.21 -6.28 6.79
CA PHE A 192 -8.65 -6.64 8.09
C PHE A 192 -7.38 -5.86 8.44
N ILE A 193 -6.54 -5.55 7.48
CA ILE A 193 -5.39 -4.67 7.68
C ILE A 193 -5.88 -3.27 8.10
N SER A 194 -6.86 -2.71 7.40
CA SER A 194 -7.37 -1.36 7.70
C SER A 194 -7.97 -1.26 9.09
N ILE A 195 -8.83 -2.21 9.48
CA ILE A 195 -9.43 -2.19 10.84
C ILE A 195 -8.40 -2.53 11.93
N SER A 196 -7.37 -3.32 11.61
CA SER A 196 -6.34 -3.67 12.59
C SER A 196 -5.62 -2.44 13.15
N THR A 197 -5.47 -1.39 12.37
CA THR A 197 -4.84 -0.14 12.80
C THR A 197 -5.59 0.52 13.94
N VAL A 198 -6.92 0.42 13.93
CA VAL A 198 -7.80 0.99 14.96
C VAL A 198 -7.84 0.12 16.22
N PHE A 199 -7.94 -1.22 16.06
CA PHE A 199 -7.89 -2.15 17.20
C PHE A 199 -6.52 -2.22 17.88
N MET A 200 -5.46 -1.98 17.11
CA MET A 200 -4.09 -1.84 17.63
C MET A 200 -3.82 -0.45 18.22
N LYS A 201 -4.82 0.46 18.22
CA LYS A 201 -4.67 1.83 18.71
C LYS A 201 -3.49 2.58 18.05
N GLN A 202 -3.20 2.26 16.79
CA GLN A 202 -2.21 2.97 15.98
C GLN A 202 -2.82 4.13 15.20
N HIS A 203 -4.12 4.04 14.89
CA HIS A 203 -4.86 5.05 14.17
C HIS A 203 -6.23 5.29 14.78
N SER A 204 -6.70 6.52 14.70
CA SER A 204 -8.12 6.87 14.87
C SER A 204 -8.94 6.42 13.66
N ILE A 205 -10.24 6.24 13.86
CA ILE A 205 -11.20 6.07 12.75
C ILE A 205 -11.12 7.26 11.77
N LEU A 206 -10.79 8.45 12.25
CA LEU A 206 -10.63 9.65 11.43
C LEU A 206 -9.49 9.47 10.41
N ASP A 207 -8.39 8.82 10.78
CA ASP A 207 -7.27 8.57 9.90
C ASP A 207 -7.64 7.60 8.77
N VAL A 208 -8.43 6.58 9.13
CA VAL A 208 -8.98 5.62 8.16
C VAL A 208 -9.97 6.30 7.21
N ALA A 209 -10.87 7.13 7.76
CA ALA A 209 -11.86 7.86 6.98
C ALA A 209 -11.19 8.86 6.02
N ALA A 210 -10.17 9.59 6.47
CA ALA A 210 -9.41 10.53 5.65
C ALA A 210 -8.65 9.85 4.49
N ALA A 211 -8.25 8.59 4.66
CA ALA A 211 -7.59 7.83 3.60
C ALA A 211 -8.54 7.48 2.44
N ILE A 212 -9.86 7.34 2.68
CA ILE A 212 -10.83 6.92 1.66
C ILE A 212 -10.91 7.91 0.47
N PRO A 213 -11.18 9.22 0.67
CA PRO A 213 -11.22 10.15 -0.44
C PRO A 213 -9.89 10.26 -1.18
N LEU A 214 -8.76 10.17 -0.46
CA LEU A 214 -7.44 10.18 -1.08
C LEU A 214 -7.22 8.94 -1.95
N CYS A 215 -7.66 7.76 -1.49
CA CYS A 215 -7.64 6.53 -2.30
C CYS A 215 -8.54 6.65 -3.54
N ALA A 216 -9.71 7.28 -3.43
CA ALA A 216 -10.60 7.50 -4.58
C ALA A 216 -9.94 8.41 -5.63
N ILE A 217 -9.29 9.49 -5.21
CA ILE A 217 -8.53 10.40 -6.09
C ILE A 217 -7.37 9.63 -6.75
N GLY A 218 -6.56 8.91 -5.96
CA GLY A 218 -5.46 8.10 -6.48
C GLY A 218 -5.93 7.04 -7.48
N TYR A 219 -7.04 6.36 -7.19
CA TYR A 219 -7.65 5.39 -8.09
C TYR A 219 -8.08 6.03 -9.41
N TYR A 220 -8.76 7.17 -9.36
CA TYR A 220 -9.18 7.87 -10.56
C TYR A 220 -7.99 8.17 -11.49
N PHE A 221 -6.93 8.75 -10.96
CA PHE A 221 -5.76 9.10 -11.77
C PHE A 221 -4.93 7.90 -12.23
N ALA A 222 -4.87 6.83 -11.43
CA ALA A 222 -4.05 5.67 -11.75
C ALA A 222 -4.76 4.63 -12.63
N TYR A 223 -6.06 4.45 -12.47
CA TYR A 223 -6.79 3.34 -13.09
C TYR A 223 -7.88 3.80 -14.07
N VAL A 224 -8.51 4.98 -13.86
CA VAL A 224 -9.60 5.45 -14.71
C VAL A 224 -9.07 6.37 -15.82
N ARG A 225 -8.35 7.44 -15.46
CA ARG A 225 -7.88 8.46 -16.41
C ARG A 225 -6.70 8.00 -17.27
N THR A 226 -6.05 6.88 -16.96
CA THR A 226 -4.93 6.38 -17.76
C THR A 226 -5.44 5.97 -19.15
N PRO A 227 -4.93 6.56 -20.26
CA PRO A 227 -5.36 6.16 -21.59
C PRO A 227 -5.13 4.66 -21.78
N LYS A 228 -6.15 3.93 -22.19
CA LYS A 228 -5.97 2.58 -22.75
C LYS A 228 -5.02 2.75 -23.93
N LYS A 229 -3.77 2.28 -23.79
CA LYS A 229 -2.91 2.14 -24.97
C LYS A 229 -3.71 1.36 -26.00
N SER A 230 -4.03 2.00 -27.14
CA SER A 230 -4.60 1.34 -28.30
C SER A 230 -3.86 0.00 -28.46
N ARG A 231 -4.58 -1.11 -28.52
CA ARG A 231 -4.07 -2.36 -29.04
C ARG A 231 -3.60 -1.99 -30.43
N SER A 232 -2.28 -1.79 -30.60
CA SER A 232 -1.69 -1.64 -31.92
C SER A 232 -2.14 -2.85 -32.72
N ALA A 233 -2.86 -2.58 -33.80
CA ALA A 233 -3.25 -3.55 -34.80
C ALA A 233 -2.04 -4.43 -35.08
N VAL A 234 -2.20 -5.74 -34.91
CA VAL A 234 -1.30 -6.73 -35.50
C VAL A 234 -1.36 -6.43 -37.01
N PRO A 235 -0.25 -6.16 -37.69
CA PRO A 235 -0.26 -6.06 -39.12
C PRO A 235 -0.74 -7.41 -39.64
N ASP A 236 -1.83 -7.38 -40.40
CA ASP A 236 -2.32 -8.54 -41.16
C ASP A 236 -1.24 -8.95 -42.18
N VAL A 237 -0.48 -9.99 -41.87
CA VAL A 237 0.48 -10.60 -42.76
C VAL A 237 -0.27 -11.67 -43.54
N THR A 238 -1.16 -11.22 -44.44
CA THR A 238 -1.66 -12.00 -45.55
C THR A 238 -1.51 -11.22 -46.83
N ARG A 239 -0.36 -11.39 -47.47
CA ARG A 239 -0.18 -11.45 -48.94
C ARG A 239 1.17 -12.07 -49.29
#